data_4f5cc5871ce2510681484fe2025cf9c9
#
_entry.id   4f5cc5871ce2510681484fe2025cf9c9
#
_cell.length_a   1.000
_cell.length_b   1.000
_cell.length_c   1.000
_cell.angle_alpha   90.00
_cell.angle_beta   90.00
_cell.angle_gamma   90.00
#
_symmetry.space_group_name_H-M   'P 1'
#
loop_
_entity.id
_entity.type
_entity.pdbx_description
1 polymer ?
#
loop_
_entity_poly.entity_id
_entity_poly.type
_entity_poly.pdbx_seq_one_letter_code
_entity_poly.pdbx_strand_id
1 'polypeptide(L)'
;MVAGPQILSAIFLATSEEWRRNSAAFVAGAGLSITLVVTAAYVLGIGAIGQGASNTTLSAIILFVLLYAMVDTYRTRHEAEPPAWMGKLGTATPRFSFRLGFLLLGFFPTDILTSVAVGSYLAATGAPWVDGLPFVFLTLLVLSAPALVLLAFGERAEEFLPKVRTWMHDNSWIVNEAVILLFVGISLSNLLG
;
A
#
# COMPACT_ATOMS: atom_id res chain seq x y z
N MET A 1 2.83 3.36 -1.48
CA MET A 1 1.71 3.08 -0.61
C MET A 1 1.14 1.66 -0.79
N VAL A 2 0.85 1.19 -1.97
CA VAL A 2 0.33 -0.17 -2.18
C VAL A 2 1.46 -1.11 -2.55
N ALA A 3 2.14 -1.66 -1.55
CA ALA A 3 3.28 -2.55 -1.76
C ALA A 3 3.36 -3.62 -0.65
N GLY A 4 3.97 -4.73 -0.97
CA GLY A 4 4.16 -5.79 0.02
C GLY A 4 2.86 -6.40 0.53
N PRO A 5 2.57 -6.39 1.84
CA PRO A 5 1.45 -7.10 2.42
C PRO A 5 0.07 -6.65 1.91
N GLN A 6 -0.08 -5.41 1.45
CA GLN A 6 -1.36 -4.89 0.94
C GLN A 6 -1.75 -5.55 -0.38
N ILE A 7 -0.84 -5.56 -1.36
CA ILE A 7 -1.13 -6.15 -2.68
C ILE A 7 -1.19 -7.69 -2.59
N LEU A 8 -0.34 -8.30 -1.76
CA LEU A 8 -0.42 -9.73 -1.47
C LEU A 8 -1.79 -10.09 -0.90
N SER A 9 -2.27 -9.33 0.11
CA SER A 9 -3.60 -9.54 0.67
C SER A 9 -4.70 -9.42 -0.38
N ALA A 10 -4.62 -8.40 -1.26
CA ALA A 10 -5.58 -8.22 -2.34
C ALA A 10 -5.61 -9.42 -3.30
N ILE A 11 -4.44 -9.97 -3.68
CA ILE A 11 -4.34 -11.15 -4.55
C ILE A 11 -4.88 -12.39 -3.83
N PHE A 12 -4.53 -12.59 -2.55
CA PHE A 12 -5.03 -13.72 -1.78
C PHE A 12 -6.55 -13.69 -1.62
N LEU A 13 -7.12 -12.51 -1.35
CA LEU A 13 -8.56 -12.35 -1.24
C LEU A 13 -9.28 -12.52 -2.58
N ALA A 14 -8.65 -12.08 -3.68
CA ALA A 14 -9.16 -12.31 -5.02
C ALA A 14 -9.16 -13.80 -5.41
N THR A 15 -8.32 -14.63 -4.78
CA THR A 15 -8.28 -16.09 -5.00
C THR A 15 -9.02 -16.89 -3.92
N SER A 16 -9.78 -16.24 -3.03
CA SER A 16 -10.58 -16.89 -1.99
C SER A 16 -11.94 -17.37 -2.52
N GLU A 17 -12.61 -18.29 -1.81
CA GLU A 17 -13.92 -18.84 -2.21
C GLU A 17 -14.98 -17.74 -2.44
N GLU A 18 -15.06 -16.76 -1.54
CA GLU A 18 -15.98 -15.61 -1.66
C GLU A 18 -15.25 -14.35 -2.18
N TRP A 19 -14.40 -14.50 -3.18
CA TRP A 19 -13.48 -13.46 -3.64
C TRP A 19 -14.13 -12.09 -3.92
N ARG A 20 -15.34 -12.07 -4.52
CA ARG A 20 -16.05 -10.81 -4.82
C ARG A 20 -16.37 -10.03 -3.56
N ARG A 21 -16.92 -10.71 -2.55
CA ARG A 21 -17.30 -10.10 -1.27
C ARG A 21 -16.07 -9.74 -0.45
N ASN A 22 -15.06 -10.60 -0.45
CA ASN A 22 -13.84 -10.41 0.29
C ASN A 22 -13.02 -9.25 -0.28
N SER A 23 -12.84 -9.18 -1.60
CA SER A 23 -12.13 -8.07 -2.26
C SER A 23 -12.88 -6.75 -2.09
N ALA A 24 -14.20 -6.72 -2.28
CA ALA A 24 -15.00 -5.51 -2.06
C ALA A 24 -14.91 -5.02 -0.61
N ALA A 25 -15.02 -5.93 0.36
CA ALA A 25 -14.91 -5.59 1.77
C ALA A 25 -13.52 -5.06 2.13
N PHE A 26 -12.45 -5.67 1.58
CA PHE A 26 -11.07 -5.23 1.77
C PHE A 26 -10.85 -3.81 1.24
N VAL A 27 -11.28 -3.55 -0.01
CA VAL A 27 -11.17 -2.24 -0.64
C VAL A 27 -12.00 -1.18 0.11
N ALA A 28 -13.21 -1.54 0.58
CA ALA A 28 -14.03 -0.64 1.38
C ALA A 28 -13.37 -0.30 2.73
N GLY A 29 -12.79 -1.28 3.41
CA GLY A 29 -12.04 -1.06 4.65
C GLY A 29 -10.82 -0.16 4.45
N ALA A 30 -10.05 -0.42 3.39
CA ALA A 30 -8.91 0.39 2.98
C ALA A 30 -9.34 1.84 2.67
N GLY A 31 -10.39 2.01 1.87
CA GLY A 31 -10.92 3.33 1.50
C GLY A 31 -11.38 4.15 2.69
N LEU A 32 -12.10 3.51 3.63
CA LEU A 32 -12.51 4.16 4.87
C LEU A 32 -11.29 4.62 5.68
N SER A 33 -10.30 3.75 5.83
CA SER A 33 -9.11 4.05 6.61
C SER A 33 -8.29 5.20 6.03
N ILE A 34 -7.97 5.14 4.73
CA ILE A 34 -7.23 6.21 4.03
C ILE A 34 -7.97 7.54 4.13
N THR A 35 -9.28 7.53 3.85
CA THR A 35 -10.12 8.74 3.91
C THR A 35 -10.12 9.35 5.30
N LEU A 36 -10.23 8.54 6.35
CA LEU A 36 -10.17 9.02 7.74
C LEU A 36 -8.82 9.66 8.07
N VAL A 37 -7.70 9.02 7.69
CA VAL A 37 -6.36 9.54 7.99
C VAL A 37 -6.10 10.83 7.21
N VAL A 38 -6.43 10.88 5.91
CA VAL A 38 -6.30 12.09 5.08
C VAL A 38 -7.16 13.22 5.65
N THR A 39 -8.41 12.94 6.02
CA THR A 39 -9.33 13.94 6.58
C THR A 39 -8.83 14.45 7.94
N ALA A 40 -8.38 13.55 8.81
CA ALA A 40 -7.83 13.94 10.10
C ALA A 40 -6.59 14.85 9.93
N ALA A 41 -5.68 14.48 9.04
CA ALA A 41 -4.49 15.28 8.75
C ALA A 41 -4.85 16.65 8.14
N TYR A 42 -5.84 16.70 7.26
CA TYR A 42 -6.34 17.93 6.66
C TYR A 42 -6.95 18.88 7.71
N VAL A 43 -7.85 18.35 8.56
CA VAL A 43 -8.57 19.14 9.58
C VAL A 43 -7.64 19.61 10.71
N LEU A 44 -6.73 18.75 11.14
CA LEU A 44 -5.78 19.07 12.19
C LEU A 44 -4.66 20.02 11.73
N GLY A 45 -4.57 20.28 10.43
CA GLY A 45 -3.53 21.15 9.88
C GLY A 45 -2.12 20.68 10.18
N ILE A 46 -1.89 19.35 10.32
CA ILE A 46 -0.59 18.74 10.62
C ILE A 46 0.41 18.96 9.46
N GLY A 47 0.21 20.01 8.70
CA GLY A 47 1.02 20.45 7.58
C GLY A 47 2.29 21.21 7.98
N ALA A 48 2.44 21.52 9.26
CA ALA A 48 3.62 22.23 9.75
C ALA A 48 4.86 21.34 9.94
N ILE A 49 4.74 20.03 9.78
CA ILE A 49 5.87 19.12 9.87
C ILE A 49 6.63 19.11 8.53
N GLY A 50 7.27 20.18 8.19
CA GLY A 50 8.05 20.23 6.96
C GLY A 50 8.61 21.58 6.55
N GLN A 51 8.16 22.66 7.16
CA GLN A 51 8.66 23.99 6.78
C GLN A 51 10.04 24.33 7.39
N GLY A 52 10.64 23.44 8.19
CA GLY A 52 11.95 23.69 8.81
C GLY A 52 13.10 22.82 8.33
N ALA A 53 12.83 21.70 7.67
CA ALA A 53 13.91 20.89 7.08
C ALA A 53 13.99 21.17 5.57
N SER A 54 15.20 21.49 5.06
CA SER A 54 15.37 21.61 3.61
C SER A 54 14.92 20.32 2.93
N ASN A 55 14.19 20.42 1.84
CA ASN A 55 13.74 19.26 1.05
C ASN A 55 14.88 18.27 0.78
N THR A 56 16.09 18.79 0.57
CA THR A 56 17.32 18.01 0.35
C THR A 56 17.70 17.16 1.55
N THR A 57 17.63 17.68 2.78
CA THR A 57 17.99 16.92 4.01
C THR A 57 17.01 15.79 4.27
N LEU A 58 15.69 16.06 4.13
CA LEU A 58 14.66 15.03 4.24
C LEU A 58 14.83 13.95 3.18
N SER A 59 15.03 14.32 1.93
CA SER A 59 15.27 13.40 0.82
C SER A 59 16.51 12.54 1.04
N ALA A 60 17.59 13.11 1.57
CA ALA A 60 18.81 12.38 1.90
C ALA A 60 18.59 11.37 3.04
N ILE A 61 17.86 11.75 4.09
CA ILE A 61 17.51 10.82 5.20
C ILE A 61 16.62 9.69 4.67
N ILE A 62 15.60 10.00 3.87
CA ILE A 62 14.71 9.00 3.27
C ILE A 62 15.51 8.05 2.38
N LEU A 63 16.39 8.58 1.53
CA LEU A 63 17.26 7.77 0.67
C LEU A 63 18.15 6.83 1.48
N PHE A 64 18.77 7.32 2.56
CA PHE A 64 19.61 6.48 3.42
C PHE A 64 18.79 5.34 4.08
N VAL A 65 17.59 5.63 4.59
CA VAL A 65 16.68 4.64 5.18
C VAL A 65 16.24 3.61 4.13
N LEU A 66 15.94 4.05 2.90
CA LEU A 66 15.56 3.16 1.79
C LEU A 66 16.71 2.24 1.38
N LEU A 67 17.94 2.77 1.27
CA LEU A 67 19.12 1.96 0.96
C LEU A 67 19.41 0.93 2.07
N TYR A 68 19.26 1.33 3.34
CA TYR A 68 19.38 0.40 4.45
C TYR A 68 18.30 -0.70 4.37
N ALA A 69 17.03 -0.34 4.15
CA ALA A 69 15.94 -1.29 3.98
C ALA A 69 16.16 -2.24 2.79
N MET A 70 16.73 -1.75 1.69
CA MET A 70 17.11 -2.56 0.53
C MET A 70 18.13 -3.64 0.89
N VAL A 71 19.20 -3.24 1.59
CA VAL A 71 20.25 -4.18 2.03
C VAL A 71 19.69 -5.20 3.04
N ASP A 72 18.83 -4.75 3.95
CA ASP A 72 18.20 -5.62 4.96
C ASP A 72 17.26 -6.63 4.31
N THR A 73 16.38 -6.19 3.40
CA THR A 73 15.49 -7.07 2.61
C THR A 73 16.27 -8.12 1.83
N TYR A 74 17.38 -7.72 1.19
CA TYR A 74 18.23 -8.66 0.46
C TYR A 74 18.92 -9.67 1.37
N ARG A 75 19.36 -9.26 2.57
CA ARG A 75 20.01 -10.13 3.53
C ARG A 75 19.06 -11.14 4.17
N THR A 76 17.83 -10.69 4.48
CA THR A 76 16.81 -11.53 5.15
C THR A 76 15.91 -12.28 4.17
N ARG A 77 16.19 -12.23 2.88
CA ARG A 77 15.37 -12.84 1.82
C ARG A 77 15.06 -14.33 1.99
N HIS A 78 15.92 -15.08 2.67
CA HIS A 78 15.74 -16.51 2.93
C HIS A 78 15.08 -16.82 4.28
N GLU A 79 14.95 -15.82 5.17
CA GLU A 79 14.39 -15.96 6.51
C GLU A 79 12.95 -15.40 6.61
N ALA A 80 12.48 -14.72 5.56
CA ALA A 80 11.17 -14.10 5.53
C ALA A 80 10.06 -15.17 5.38
N GLU A 81 9.69 -15.80 6.49
CA GLU A 81 8.44 -16.56 6.55
C GLU A 81 7.23 -15.61 6.40
N PRO A 82 6.25 -15.98 5.54
CA PRO A 82 5.03 -15.18 5.44
C PRO A 82 4.34 -15.11 6.80
N PRO A 83 3.81 -13.94 7.19
CA PRO A 83 3.12 -13.81 8.45
C PRO A 83 2.00 -14.86 8.59
N ALA A 84 1.87 -15.49 9.75
CA ALA A 84 0.91 -16.58 10.00
C ALA A 84 -0.56 -16.22 9.69
N TRP A 85 -0.90 -14.92 9.66
CA TRP A 85 -2.24 -14.45 9.28
C TRP A 85 -2.51 -14.60 7.76
N MET A 86 -1.46 -14.67 6.92
CA MET A 86 -1.64 -14.89 5.47
C MET A 86 -2.26 -16.24 5.15
N GLY A 87 -1.96 -17.28 5.94
CA GLY A 87 -2.60 -18.59 5.77
C GLY A 87 -4.13 -18.58 5.94
N LYS A 88 -4.67 -17.61 6.68
CA LYS A 88 -6.11 -17.45 6.92
C LYS A 88 -6.84 -16.71 5.79
N LEU A 89 -6.14 -16.17 4.80
CA LEU A 89 -6.75 -15.38 3.72
C LEU A 89 -7.53 -16.23 2.72
N GLY A 90 -7.17 -17.52 2.56
CA GLY A 90 -7.90 -18.44 1.69
C GLY A 90 -9.34 -18.72 2.16
N THR A 91 -9.56 -18.72 3.48
CA THR A 91 -10.86 -18.92 4.13
C THR A 91 -11.41 -17.64 4.76
N ALA A 92 -10.98 -16.48 4.25
CA ALA A 92 -11.36 -15.19 4.79
C ALA A 92 -12.86 -14.94 4.64
N THR A 93 -13.44 -14.30 5.66
CA THR A 93 -14.81 -13.78 5.59
C THR A 93 -14.80 -12.30 5.20
N PRO A 94 -15.91 -11.75 4.66
CA PRO A 94 -15.97 -10.33 4.33
C PRO A 94 -15.70 -9.38 5.51
N ARG A 95 -16.12 -9.78 6.72
CA ARG A 95 -15.83 -9.01 7.95
C ARG A 95 -14.34 -8.97 8.28
N PHE A 96 -13.67 -10.11 8.12
CA PHE A 96 -12.22 -10.18 8.31
C PHE A 96 -11.52 -9.36 7.24
N SER A 97 -11.90 -9.48 5.99
CA SER A 97 -11.33 -8.75 4.86
C SER A 97 -11.46 -7.23 5.02
N PHE A 98 -12.62 -6.75 5.47
CA PHE A 98 -12.84 -5.34 5.79
C PHE A 98 -11.88 -4.85 6.89
N ARG A 99 -11.81 -5.58 8.01
CA ARG A 99 -10.91 -5.25 9.12
C ARG A 99 -9.44 -5.26 8.67
N LEU A 100 -9.07 -6.23 7.85
CA LEU A 100 -7.72 -6.35 7.31
C LEU A 100 -7.37 -5.13 6.44
N GLY A 101 -8.24 -4.75 5.50
CA GLY A 101 -8.05 -3.56 4.67
C GLY A 101 -7.95 -2.29 5.51
N PHE A 102 -8.84 -2.13 6.47
CA PHE A 102 -8.83 -1.00 7.40
C PHE A 102 -7.52 -0.93 8.22
N LEU A 103 -7.08 -2.04 8.79
CA LEU A 103 -5.88 -2.09 9.62
C LEU A 103 -4.59 -1.94 8.82
N LEU A 104 -4.49 -2.61 7.67
CA LEU A 104 -3.29 -2.53 6.83
C LEU A 104 -3.05 -1.12 6.32
N LEU A 105 -4.08 -0.42 5.86
CA LEU A 105 -3.93 0.94 5.32
C LEU A 105 -3.97 2.02 6.40
N GLY A 106 -4.57 1.72 7.57
CA GLY A 106 -4.71 2.67 8.67
C GLY A 106 -3.61 2.63 9.71
N PHE A 107 -2.89 1.50 9.84
CA PHE A 107 -1.90 1.32 10.90
C PHE A 107 -0.51 0.98 10.39
N PHE A 108 -0.37 0.67 9.09
CA PHE A 108 0.95 0.44 8.53
C PHE A 108 1.72 1.77 8.42
N PRO A 109 2.93 1.87 8.97
CA PRO A 109 3.63 3.16 9.09
C PRO A 109 3.75 3.94 7.78
N THR A 110 4.09 3.27 6.68
CA THR A 110 4.25 3.90 5.37
C THR A 110 2.95 4.46 4.82
N ASP A 111 1.83 3.78 5.08
CA ASP A 111 0.51 4.17 4.57
C ASP A 111 -0.06 5.33 5.37
N ILE A 112 0.11 5.31 6.70
CA ILE A 112 -0.23 6.45 7.57
C ILE A 112 0.57 7.69 7.14
N LEU A 113 1.90 7.56 7.02
CA LEU A 113 2.76 8.69 6.66
C LEU A 113 2.37 9.30 5.32
N THR A 114 2.07 8.46 4.31
CA THR A 114 1.64 8.93 3.00
C THR A 114 0.28 9.64 3.07
N SER A 115 -0.68 9.07 3.79
CA SER A 115 -2.02 9.66 3.96
C SER A 115 -1.97 10.98 4.74
N VAL A 116 -1.14 11.03 5.80
CA VAL A 116 -0.87 12.25 6.55
C VAL A 116 -0.20 13.30 5.68
N ALA A 117 0.80 12.92 4.87
CA ALA A 117 1.48 13.83 3.96
C ALA A 117 0.51 14.47 2.96
N VAL A 118 -0.40 13.69 2.36
CA VAL A 118 -1.41 14.19 1.43
C VAL A 118 -2.36 15.18 2.13
N GLY A 119 -2.97 14.78 3.25
CA GLY A 119 -3.89 15.65 3.99
C GLY A 119 -3.23 16.94 4.46
N SER A 120 -2.01 16.84 4.98
CA SER A 120 -1.22 17.98 5.42
C SER A 120 -0.83 18.93 4.29
N TYR A 121 -0.46 18.38 3.13
CA TYR A 121 -0.13 19.17 1.95
C TYR A 121 -1.34 19.98 1.48
N LEU A 122 -2.52 19.37 1.39
CA LEU A 122 -3.75 20.06 1.02
C LEU A 122 -4.07 21.19 2.01
N ALA A 123 -3.95 20.94 3.32
CA ALA A 123 -4.17 21.96 4.33
C ALA A 123 -3.17 23.12 4.23
N ALA A 124 -1.88 22.83 4.02
CA ALA A 124 -0.82 23.82 3.93
C ALA A 124 -0.92 24.70 2.68
N THR A 125 -1.42 24.16 1.57
CA THR A 125 -1.60 24.90 0.30
C THR A 125 -2.96 25.59 0.20
N GLY A 126 -3.86 25.39 1.17
CA GLY A 126 -5.24 25.89 1.10
C GLY A 126 -6.08 25.23 0.01
N ALA A 127 -5.63 24.07 -0.51
CA ALA A 127 -6.36 23.32 -1.50
C ALA A 127 -7.61 22.67 -0.87
N PRO A 128 -8.72 22.55 -1.62
CA PRO A 128 -9.92 21.90 -1.09
C PRO A 128 -9.67 20.42 -0.85
N TRP A 129 -10.31 19.87 0.19
CA TRP A 129 -10.19 18.45 0.56
C TRP A 129 -10.45 17.48 -0.60
N VAL A 130 -11.36 17.85 -1.51
CA VAL A 130 -11.72 17.03 -2.69
C VAL A 130 -10.54 16.75 -3.61
N ASP A 131 -9.50 17.57 -3.60
CA ASP A 131 -8.28 17.34 -4.38
C ASP A 131 -7.47 16.14 -3.87
N GLY A 132 -7.80 15.62 -2.71
CA GLY A 132 -7.29 14.35 -2.19
C GLY A 132 -7.99 13.10 -2.75
N LEU A 133 -9.17 13.24 -3.35
CA LEU A 133 -9.94 12.10 -3.88
C LEU A 133 -9.22 11.32 -4.98
N PRO A 134 -8.49 11.93 -5.92
CA PRO A 134 -7.70 11.18 -6.90
C PRO A 134 -6.68 10.23 -6.25
N PHE A 135 -6.02 10.66 -5.17
CA PHE A 135 -5.09 9.82 -4.43
C PHE A 135 -5.81 8.61 -3.81
N VAL A 136 -6.93 8.82 -3.14
CA VAL A 136 -7.75 7.74 -2.56
C VAL A 136 -8.19 6.80 -3.67
N PHE A 137 -8.78 7.34 -4.75
CA PHE A 137 -9.29 6.55 -5.87
C PHE A 137 -8.20 5.70 -6.54
N LEU A 138 -7.05 6.29 -6.86
CA LEU A 138 -5.94 5.57 -7.49
C LEU A 138 -5.39 4.46 -6.57
N THR A 139 -5.28 4.72 -5.28
CA THR A 139 -4.87 3.69 -4.30
C THR A 139 -5.87 2.52 -4.28
N LEU A 140 -7.17 2.82 -4.23
CA LEU A 140 -8.21 1.79 -4.24
C LEU A 140 -8.27 1.04 -5.58
N LEU A 141 -8.02 1.73 -6.70
CA LEU A 141 -7.95 1.11 -8.03
C LEU A 141 -6.82 0.07 -8.09
N VAL A 142 -5.64 0.42 -7.58
CA VAL A 142 -4.50 -0.52 -7.52
C VAL A 142 -4.81 -1.70 -6.60
N LEU A 143 -5.41 -1.46 -5.42
CA LEU A 143 -5.81 -2.54 -4.51
C LEU A 143 -6.90 -3.45 -5.10
N SER A 144 -7.80 -2.90 -5.92
CA SER A 144 -8.85 -3.67 -6.58
C SER A 144 -8.38 -4.39 -7.86
N ALA A 145 -7.19 -4.06 -8.37
CA ALA A 145 -6.69 -4.59 -9.64
C ALA A 145 -6.76 -6.12 -9.75
N PRO A 146 -6.36 -6.95 -8.74
CA PRO A 146 -6.50 -8.40 -8.83
C PRO A 146 -7.95 -8.86 -9.03
N ALA A 147 -8.88 -8.24 -8.31
CA ALA A 147 -10.31 -8.57 -8.45
C ALA A 147 -10.88 -8.07 -9.79
N LEU A 148 -10.43 -6.91 -10.29
CA LEU A 148 -10.82 -6.39 -11.60
C LEU A 148 -10.29 -7.28 -12.74
N VAL A 149 -9.09 -7.82 -12.62
CA VAL A 149 -8.54 -8.79 -13.57
C VAL A 149 -9.40 -10.04 -13.62
N LEU A 150 -9.86 -10.56 -12.47
CA LEU A 150 -10.80 -11.69 -12.43
C LEU A 150 -12.14 -11.37 -13.09
N LEU A 151 -12.68 -10.18 -12.85
CA LEU A 151 -13.93 -9.74 -13.48
C LEU A 151 -13.81 -9.61 -15.00
N ALA A 152 -12.65 -9.13 -15.48
CA ALA A 152 -12.43 -8.90 -16.92
C ALA A 152 -12.09 -10.16 -17.72
N PHE A 153 -11.30 -11.06 -17.12
CA PHE A 153 -10.73 -12.22 -17.82
C PHE A 153 -11.31 -13.58 -17.38
N GLY A 154 -12.18 -13.60 -16.34
CA GLY A 154 -12.90 -14.79 -15.90
C GLY A 154 -11.98 -15.99 -15.66
N GLU A 155 -12.32 -17.15 -16.27
CA GLU A 155 -11.61 -18.42 -16.09
C GLU A 155 -10.09 -18.34 -16.34
N ARG A 156 -9.66 -17.51 -17.31
CA ARG A 156 -8.22 -17.33 -17.58
C ARG A 156 -7.49 -16.68 -16.42
N ALA A 157 -8.16 -15.76 -15.73
CA ALA A 157 -7.59 -15.11 -14.54
C ALA A 157 -7.61 -16.05 -13.33
N GLU A 158 -8.61 -16.92 -13.22
CA GLU A 158 -8.68 -17.96 -12.17
C GLU A 158 -7.51 -18.96 -12.24
N GLU A 159 -7.03 -19.26 -13.44
CA GLU A 159 -5.83 -20.09 -13.62
C GLU A 159 -4.52 -19.33 -13.39
N PHE A 160 -4.49 -18.04 -13.74
CA PHE A 160 -3.28 -17.22 -13.70
C PHE A 160 -2.97 -16.64 -12.32
N LEU A 161 -3.99 -16.12 -11.63
CA LEU A 161 -3.82 -15.47 -10.32
C LEU A 161 -3.21 -16.36 -9.23
N PRO A 162 -3.58 -17.67 -9.11
CA PRO A 162 -2.91 -18.56 -8.17
C PRO A 162 -1.42 -18.74 -8.47
N LYS A 163 -1.03 -18.76 -9.77
CA LYS A 163 0.39 -18.83 -10.16
C LYS A 163 1.14 -17.55 -9.76
N VAL A 164 0.53 -16.39 -9.99
CA VAL A 164 1.08 -15.10 -9.55
C VAL A 164 1.20 -15.06 -8.02
N ARG A 165 0.17 -15.51 -7.32
CA ARG A 165 0.17 -15.60 -5.85
C ARG A 165 1.31 -16.46 -5.33
N THR A 166 1.47 -17.69 -5.86
CA THR A 166 2.56 -18.59 -5.47
C THR A 166 3.91 -17.97 -5.77
N TRP A 167 4.07 -17.42 -6.99
CA TRP A 167 5.31 -16.75 -7.37
C TRP A 167 5.65 -15.57 -6.45
N MET A 168 4.68 -14.71 -6.13
CA MET A 168 4.88 -13.58 -5.22
C MET A 168 5.16 -14.04 -3.78
N HIS A 169 4.58 -15.15 -3.36
CA HIS A 169 4.86 -15.74 -2.06
C HIS A 169 6.32 -16.22 -1.98
N ASP A 170 6.75 -16.97 -2.97
CA ASP A 170 8.10 -17.54 -3.03
C ASP A 170 9.17 -16.48 -3.29
N ASN A 171 8.77 -15.35 -3.91
CA ASN A 171 9.66 -14.25 -4.30
C ASN A 171 9.25 -12.92 -3.66
N SER A 172 8.71 -12.94 -2.44
CA SER A 172 8.24 -11.74 -1.73
C SER A 172 9.34 -10.67 -1.58
N TRP A 173 10.60 -11.09 -1.45
CA TRP A 173 11.75 -10.20 -1.40
C TRP A 173 11.94 -9.41 -2.71
N ILE A 174 11.68 -10.02 -3.89
CA ILE A 174 11.78 -9.34 -5.19
C ILE A 174 10.74 -8.21 -5.28
N VAL A 175 9.51 -8.49 -4.80
CA VAL A 175 8.43 -7.49 -4.80
C VAL A 175 8.80 -6.30 -3.89
N ASN A 176 9.33 -6.58 -2.69
CA ASN A 176 9.79 -5.54 -1.78
C ASN A 176 10.94 -4.73 -2.38
N GLU A 177 11.92 -5.41 -2.98
CA GLU A 177 13.08 -4.78 -3.59
C GLU A 177 12.69 -3.87 -4.76
N ALA A 178 11.77 -4.33 -5.62
CA ALA A 178 11.27 -3.52 -6.74
C ALA A 178 10.60 -2.23 -6.27
N VAL A 179 9.85 -2.29 -5.17
CA VAL A 179 9.21 -1.12 -4.57
C VAL A 179 10.25 -0.18 -3.96
N ILE A 180 11.22 -0.71 -3.23
CA ILE A 180 12.30 0.09 -2.64
C ILE A 180 13.10 0.78 -3.75
N LEU A 181 13.45 0.09 -4.83
CA LEU A 181 14.15 0.65 -5.98
C LEU A 181 13.37 1.78 -6.64
N LEU A 182 12.05 1.65 -6.75
CA LEU A 182 11.18 2.71 -7.27
C LEU A 182 11.28 3.97 -6.38
N PHE A 183 11.19 3.82 -5.06
CA PHE A 183 11.30 4.94 -4.13
C PHE A 183 12.72 5.54 -4.09
N VAL A 184 13.76 4.71 -4.21
CA VAL A 184 15.15 5.18 -4.38
C VAL A 184 15.27 6.04 -5.64
N GLY A 185 14.70 5.59 -6.76
CA GLY A 185 14.68 6.35 -8.00
C GLY A 185 13.99 7.71 -7.86
N ILE A 186 12.82 7.75 -7.22
CA ILE A 186 12.10 9.00 -6.94
C ILE A 186 12.92 9.92 -6.02
N SER A 187 13.48 9.38 -4.94
CA SER A 187 14.27 10.16 -3.99
C SER A 187 15.54 10.72 -4.64
N LEU A 188 16.18 9.94 -5.50
CA LEU A 188 17.36 10.37 -6.24
C LEU A 188 17.02 11.47 -7.26
N SER A 189 15.90 11.32 -7.97
CA SER A 189 15.39 12.35 -8.88
C SER A 189 15.14 13.68 -8.16
N ASN A 190 14.57 13.64 -6.95
CA ASN A 190 14.32 14.84 -6.14
C ASN A 190 15.60 15.48 -5.55
N LEU A 191 16.69 14.71 -5.45
CA LEU A 191 17.98 15.23 -4.97
C LEU A 191 18.82 15.86 -6.10
N LEU A 192 18.65 15.38 -7.33
CA LEU A 192 19.44 15.78 -8.49
C LEU A 192 18.76 16.87 -9.34
N GLY A 193 17.46 17.08 -9.19
CA GLY A 193 16.67 18.09 -9.92
C GLY A 193 16.31 19.26 -9.06
#